data_42a5a63afe33b10846393a19b23deb20
#
_entry.id   42a5a63afe33b10846393a19b23deb20
#
_cell.length_a   1.000
_cell.length_b   1.000
_cell.length_c   1.000
_cell.angle_alpha   90.00
_cell.angle_beta   90.00
_cell.angle_gamma   90.00
#
_symmetry.space_group_name_H-M   'P 1'
#
loop_
_entity.id
_entity.type
_entity.pdbx_description
1 polymer ?
#
loop_
_entity_poly.entity_id
_entity_poly.type
_entity_poly.pdbx_seq_one_letter_code
_entity_poly.pdbx_strand_id
1 'polypeptide(L)'
;MKKILIIGGGAAGIMTALTAKNKDNEVTIIEKNKTLGQKLSITGGGRCNITNINDKEEFFKNIVSNSKFFYKAFYHFSNYDLILFLEEMGIKLSYEKDRVYPQNQSAQKLVNTLTDQIKKQNIRVKLNEKMADIIIEDGMVVQISTDKVDYFLEKDFTHVVLASGGLSYNKNNSFDILKNKVKITPLYPSLVAVNTLDDFSNLSGISLQDVSIIANIDKKSYQSHGSLLFTNKGVSGSAVMDMTAYISPFQDKYNKDNPYLQNLEEVVSYKSEKVFLNIDFLPNLSDEDLQSILFNNSKKKLKTKLSAYIPLKLSSFLLQKYENVDIHNLKKSEKTEIISNIKSFKLQVKSYGSIKSAIVTKGGIDVSEISPSSMRLKKVENLYAVGECIDLDALEGGYNLQIAFSTGHLAGSHLSLD
;
A
#
# COMPACT_ATOMS: atom_id res chain seq x y z
N MET A 1 17.10 15.77 29.12
CA MET A 1 17.21 14.37 28.65
C MET A 1 15.80 13.87 28.34
N LYS A 2 15.49 13.60 27.06
CA LYS A 2 14.20 13.03 26.68
C LYS A 2 14.21 11.52 26.79
N LYS A 3 13.11 10.97 27.24
CA LYS A 3 12.82 9.53 27.23
C LYS A 3 11.74 9.29 26.16
N ILE A 4 12.13 8.73 25.03
CA ILE A 4 11.25 8.56 23.86
C ILE A 4 10.79 7.12 23.80
N LEU A 5 9.48 6.91 23.88
CA LEU A 5 8.82 5.62 23.77
C LEU A 5 8.18 5.47 22.38
N ILE A 6 8.64 4.51 21.58
CA ILE A 6 8.16 4.25 20.23
C ILE A 6 7.31 2.98 20.22
N ILE A 7 6.07 3.09 19.80
CA ILE A 7 5.11 1.98 19.73
C ILE A 7 5.10 1.42 18.32
N GLY A 8 5.82 0.33 18.12
CA GLY A 8 5.95 -0.38 16.84
C GLY A 8 7.36 -0.30 16.26
N GLY A 9 7.95 -1.45 15.98
CA GLY A 9 9.29 -1.63 15.41
C GLY A 9 9.28 -1.93 13.91
N GLY A 10 8.37 -1.29 13.15
CA GLY A 10 8.33 -1.31 11.68
C GLY A 10 9.27 -0.28 11.06
N ALA A 11 9.18 -0.07 9.74
CA ALA A 11 10.03 0.87 9.00
C ALA A 11 10.02 2.28 9.61
N ALA A 12 8.84 2.84 9.90
CA ALA A 12 8.70 4.17 10.49
C ALA A 12 9.29 4.24 11.91
N GLY A 13 8.98 3.26 12.76
CA GLY A 13 9.47 3.25 14.15
C GLY A 13 10.98 3.06 14.25
N ILE A 14 11.57 2.20 13.42
CA ILE A 14 13.02 2.02 13.34
C ILE A 14 13.69 3.32 12.89
N MET A 15 13.17 3.96 11.82
CA MET A 15 13.73 5.24 11.35
C MET A 15 13.63 6.33 12.42
N THR A 16 12.47 6.44 13.07
CA THR A 16 12.30 7.39 14.19
C THR A 16 13.32 7.15 15.29
N ALA A 17 13.53 5.89 15.67
CA ALA A 17 14.47 5.54 16.74
C ALA A 17 15.92 5.91 16.38
N LEU A 18 16.35 5.57 15.17
CA LEU A 18 17.72 5.85 14.69
C LEU A 18 17.98 7.36 14.60
N THR A 19 16.96 8.13 14.19
CA THR A 19 17.11 9.59 14.02
C THR A 19 16.95 10.35 15.35
N ALA A 20 16.07 9.90 16.24
CA ALA A 20 15.88 10.54 17.54
C ALA A 20 17.01 10.27 18.54
N LYS A 21 17.78 9.21 18.34
CA LYS A 21 18.84 8.80 19.24
C LYS A 21 20.05 9.72 19.11
N ASN A 22 20.40 10.36 20.20
CA ASN A 22 21.63 11.12 20.40
C ASN A 22 22.20 10.83 21.82
N LYS A 23 23.21 11.58 22.24
CA LYS A 23 23.86 11.41 23.58
C LYS A 23 22.93 11.79 24.74
N ASP A 24 21.95 12.66 24.48
CA ASP A 24 21.06 13.24 25.49
C ASP A 24 19.67 12.57 25.54
N ASN A 25 19.38 11.66 24.64
CA ASN A 25 18.07 11.00 24.55
C ASN A 25 18.12 9.49 24.83
N GLU A 26 17.23 9.02 25.67
CA GLU A 26 16.92 7.59 25.82
C GLU A 26 15.80 7.20 24.87
N VAL A 27 16.02 6.19 24.06
CA VAL A 27 15.02 5.69 23.10
C VAL A 27 14.70 4.23 23.41
N THR A 28 13.40 3.94 23.50
CA THR A 28 12.89 2.59 23.71
C THR A 28 11.84 2.27 22.65
N ILE A 29 11.99 1.13 21.96
CA ILE A 29 10.99 0.58 21.03
C ILE A 29 10.23 -0.54 21.74
N ILE A 30 8.89 -0.47 21.70
CA ILE A 30 8.00 -1.58 22.07
C ILE A 30 7.48 -2.21 20.79
N GLU A 31 7.68 -3.51 20.62
CA GLU A 31 7.22 -4.27 19.43
C GLU A 31 6.47 -5.53 19.89
N LYS A 32 5.25 -5.70 19.34
CA LYS A 32 4.37 -6.85 19.65
C LYS A 32 4.88 -8.19 19.10
N ASN A 33 5.71 -8.15 18.07
CA ASN A 33 6.27 -9.34 17.42
C ASN A 33 7.58 -9.77 18.06
N LYS A 34 8.03 -10.96 17.68
CA LYS A 34 9.32 -11.54 18.14
C LYS A 34 10.55 -10.83 17.53
N THR A 35 10.36 -10.05 16.48
CA THR A 35 11.45 -9.36 15.75
C THR A 35 10.99 -7.99 15.28
N LEU A 36 11.94 -7.06 15.14
CA LEU A 36 11.71 -5.79 14.45
C LEU A 36 11.48 -6.04 12.94
N GLY A 37 10.78 -5.13 12.28
CA GLY A 37 10.65 -5.12 10.83
C GLY A 37 9.89 -6.29 10.22
N GLN A 38 9.02 -6.99 10.96
CA GLN A 38 8.34 -8.20 10.46
C GLN A 38 7.57 -7.95 9.17
N LYS A 39 6.77 -6.88 9.06
CA LYS A 39 6.08 -6.54 7.80
C LYS A 39 7.09 -6.12 6.72
N LEU A 40 8.13 -5.39 7.07
CA LEU A 40 9.19 -4.97 6.15
C LEU A 40 9.90 -6.19 5.51
N SER A 41 10.16 -7.25 6.28
CA SER A 41 10.85 -8.46 5.78
C SER A 41 10.08 -9.25 4.71
N ILE A 42 8.76 -9.06 4.60
CA ILE A 42 7.90 -9.76 3.62
C ILE A 42 7.43 -8.86 2.48
N THR A 43 7.77 -7.56 2.49
CA THR A 43 7.36 -6.62 1.45
C THR A 43 7.87 -7.03 0.06
N GLY A 44 7.03 -6.81 -0.96
CA GLY A 44 7.36 -7.17 -2.34
C GLY A 44 7.75 -8.65 -2.52
N GLY A 45 7.09 -9.56 -1.79
CA GLY A 45 7.43 -10.99 -1.85
C GLY A 45 8.82 -11.31 -1.29
N GLY A 46 9.34 -10.49 -0.36
CA GLY A 46 10.67 -10.62 0.25
C GLY A 46 11.78 -9.88 -0.50
N ARG A 47 11.47 -9.21 -1.62
CA ARG A 47 12.44 -8.40 -2.39
C ARG A 47 12.67 -7.02 -1.78
N CYS A 48 11.65 -6.43 -1.16
CA CYS A 48 11.60 -5.09 -0.58
C CYS A 48 11.88 -3.96 -1.57
N ASN A 49 10.85 -3.49 -2.27
CA ASN A 49 10.93 -2.21 -2.98
C ASN A 49 10.94 -1.05 -1.97
N ILE A 50 12.13 -0.49 -1.71
CA ILE A 50 12.37 0.46 -0.61
C ILE A 50 11.79 1.83 -0.94
N THR A 51 12.03 2.30 -2.16
CA THR A 51 11.60 3.60 -2.67
C THR A 51 11.61 3.61 -4.20
N ASN A 52 11.41 4.78 -4.78
CA ASN A 52 11.39 5.03 -6.22
C ASN A 52 12.31 6.21 -6.55
N ILE A 53 13.01 6.18 -7.70
CA ILE A 53 13.92 7.26 -8.13
C ILE A 53 13.24 8.34 -8.96
N ASN A 54 11.93 8.31 -9.10
CA ASN A 54 11.20 9.36 -9.78
C ASN A 54 11.52 10.72 -9.20
N ASP A 55 11.51 11.74 -10.07
CA ASP A 55 11.55 13.11 -9.61
C ASP A 55 10.33 13.41 -8.72
N LYS A 56 10.39 14.53 -8.05
CA LYS A 56 9.35 14.91 -7.09
C LYS A 56 7.96 14.98 -7.72
N GLU A 57 7.83 15.56 -8.90
CA GLU A 57 6.52 15.77 -9.53
C GLU A 57 5.86 14.42 -9.84
N GLU A 58 6.62 13.51 -10.43
CA GLU A 58 6.15 12.16 -10.70
C GLU A 58 5.94 11.36 -9.43
N PHE A 59 6.80 11.52 -8.41
CA PHE A 59 6.65 10.86 -7.12
C PHE A 59 5.30 11.20 -6.47
N PHE A 60 4.93 12.48 -6.45
CA PHE A 60 3.70 12.94 -5.81
C PHE A 60 2.41 12.57 -6.55
N LYS A 61 2.45 12.25 -7.84
CA LYS A 61 1.30 11.70 -8.57
C LYS A 61 0.88 10.32 -8.05
N ASN A 62 1.80 9.60 -7.42
CA ASN A 62 1.57 8.27 -6.87
C ASN A 62 1.12 8.28 -5.40
N ILE A 63 1.06 9.43 -4.75
CA ILE A 63 0.49 9.59 -3.40
C ILE A 63 -1.02 9.79 -3.54
N VAL A 64 -1.80 8.81 -3.10
CA VAL A 64 -3.24 8.75 -3.31
C VAL A 64 -4.01 9.61 -2.32
N SER A 65 -3.69 9.51 -1.02
CA SER A 65 -4.34 10.27 0.04
C SER A 65 -3.42 11.35 0.58
N ASN A 66 -3.99 12.53 0.84
CA ASN A 66 -3.35 13.62 1.59
C ASN A 66 -1.93 14.02 1.11
N SER A 67 -1.66 13.95 -0.20
CA SER A 67 -0.33 14.21 -0.78
C SER A 67 0.30 15.54 -0.32
N LYS A 68 -0.52 16.60 -0.16
CA LYS A 68 -0.04 17.91 0.32
C LYS A 68 0.51 17.85 1.76
N PHE A 69 -0.05 17.02 2.62
CA PHE A 69 0.45 16.83 3.98
C PHE A 69 1.86 16.22 3.96
N PHE A 70 2.12 15.29 3.05
CA PHE A 70 3.39 14.58 2.94
C PHE A 70 4.56 15.48 2.47
N TYR A 71 4.29 16.62 1.82
CA TYR A 71 5.34 17.51 1.30
C TYR A 71 6.45 17.81 2.32
N LYS A 72 6.09 18.19 3.55
CA LYS A 72 7.09 18.57 4.56
C LYS A 72 8.00 17.39 4.94
N ALA A 73 7.43 16.21 5.14
CA ALA A 73 8.22 15.03 5.47
C ALA A 73 9.13 14.59 4.30
N PHE A 74 8.64 14.64 3.07
CA PHE A 74 9.42 14.31 1.89
C PHE A 74 10.54 15.31 1.62
N TYR A 75 10.30 16.61 1.79
CA TYR A 75 11.36 17.62 1.62
C TYR A 75 12.41 17.56 2.72
N HIS A 76 12.03 17.11 3.91
CA HIS A 76 12.97 16.91 5.00
C HIS A 76 13.81 15.65 4.81
N PHE A 77 13.24 14.61 4.21
CA PHE A 77 13.91 13.34 3.94
C PHE A 77 13.32 12.68 2.69
N SER A 78 13.90 12.99 1.55
CA SER A 78 13.44 12.56 0.22
C SER A 78 13.81 11.10 -0.08
N ASN A 79 13.39 10.61 -1.23
CA ASN A 79 13.81 9.33 -1.77
C ASN A 79 15.34 9.24 -1.98
N TYR A 80 15.98 10.32 -2.42
CA TYR A 80 17.43 10.38 -2.57
C TYR A 80 18.14 10.39 -1.22
N ASP A 81 17.62 11.11 -0.22
CA ASP A 81 18.15 11.10 1.14
C ASP A 81 18.05 9.72 1.77
N LEU A 82 16.95 8.99 1.54
CA LEU A 82 16.79 7.61 1.99
C LEU A 82 17.83 6.68 1.34
N ILE A 83 18.07 6.82 0.05
CA ILE A 83 19.09 6.05 -0.69
C ILE A 83 20.46 6.26 -0.03
N LEU A 84 20.87 7.52 0.12
CA LEU A 84 22.16 7.87 0.74
C LEU A 84 22.28 7.34 2.17
N PHE A 85 21.24 7.52 2.98
CA PHE A 85 21.20 7.02 4.36
C PHE A 85 21.40 5.50 4.45
N LEU A 86 20.80 4.74 3.54
CA LEU A 86 20.95 3.29 3.51
C LEU A 86 22.34 2.86 3.00
N GLU A 87 22.89 3.57 2.02
CA GLU A 87 24.24 3.32 1.50
C GLU A 87 25.32 3.63 2.56
N GLU A 88 25.17 4.70 3.34
CA GLU A 88 26.03 5.02 4.48
C GLU A 88 26.03 3.93 5.56
N MET A 89 24.92 3.21 5.72
CA MET A 89 24.82 2.02 6.57
C MET A 89 25.44 0.77 5.96
N GLY A 90 26.02 0.86 4.75
CA GLY A 90 26.63 -0.25 4.03
C GLY A 90 25.63 -1.15 3.31
N ILE A 91 24.37 -0.70 3.12
CA ILE A 91 23.37 -1.40 2.33
C ILE A 91 23.60 -1.09 0.86
N LYS A 92 24.06 -2.06 0.09
CA LYS A 92 24.16 -1.92 -1.36
C LYS A 92 22.78 -1.98 -1.98
N LEU A 93 22.48 -1.09 -2.92
CA LEU A 93 21.21 -0.98 -3.60
C LEU A 93 21.28 -1.46 -5.05
N SER A 94 20.16 -1.85 -5.61
CA SER A 94 19.97 -2.18 -7.02
C SER A 94 18.71 -1.50 -7.55
N TYR A 95 18.72 -1.21 -8.84
CA TYR A 95 17.68 -0.44 -9.51
C TYR A 95 17.03 -1.29 -10.60
N GLU A 96 15.70 -1.37 -10.58
CA GLU A 96 14.90 -2.00 -11.63
C GLU A 96 13.88 -0.99 -12.15
N LYS A 97 14.13 -0.43 -13.34
CA LYS A 97 13.43 0.77 -13.81
C LYS A 97 13.57 1.87 -12.75
N ASP A 98 12.46 2.39 -12.26
CA ASP A 98 12.43 3.46 -11.26
C ASP A 98 12.43 2.96 -9.81
N ARG A 99 12.38 1.65 -9.59
CA ARG A 99 12.26 1.01 -8.26
C ARG A 99 13.62 0.71 -7.67
N VAL A 100 13.76 0.94 -6.36
CA VAL A 100 15.00 0.72 -5.60
C VAL A 100 14.82 -0.48 -4.67
N TYR A 101 15.76 -1.40 -4.73
CA TYR A 101 15.79 -2.64 -3.92
C TYR A 101 17.12 -2.79 -3.20
N PRO A 102 17.18 -3.52 -2.07
CA PRO A 102 18.47 -4.01 -1.58
C PRO A 102 19.15 -4.86 -2.65
N GLN A 103 20.45 -4.73 -2.84
CA GLN A 103 21.21 -5.63 -3.71
C GLN A 103 20.95 -7.07 -3.27
N ASN A 104 20.74 -7.99 -4.14
CA ASN A 104 20.25 -9.36 -3.88
C ASN A 104 18.75 -9.44 -3.51
N GLN A 105 18.02 -8.33 -3.58
CA GLN A 105 16.57 -8.28 -3.38
C GLN A 105 16.11 -9.03 -2.11
N SER A 106 16.81 -8.80 -1.00
CA SER A 106 16.52 -9.44 0.29
C SER A 106 16.04 -8.43 1.31
N ALA A 107 14.72 -8.41 1.54
CA ALA A 107 14.09 -7.63 2.61
C ALA A 107 14.68 -7.98 3.99
N GLN A 108 14.98 -9.26 4.22
CA GLN A 108 15.56 -9.71 5.50
C GLN A 108 16.91 -9.12 5.76
N LYS A 109 17.75 -8.96 4.72
CA LYS A 109 19.09 -8.33 4.88
C LYS A 109 18.96 -6.86 5.27
N LEU A 110 18.03 -6.12 4.68
CA LEU A 110 17.73 -4.75 5.07
C LEU A 110 17.31 -4.68 6.55
N VAL A 111 16.35 -5.53 6.97
CA VAL A 111 15.87 -5.59 8.35
C VAL A 111 17.01 -5.91 9.32
N ASN A 112 17.89 -6.86 8.98
CA ASN A 112 19.03 -7.22 9.81
C ASN A 112 19.97 -6.03 10.00
N THR A 113 20.34 -5.34 8.90
CA THR A 113 21.22 -4.17 8.97
C THR A 113 20.62 -3.05 9.83
N LEU A 114 19.34 -2.73 9.65
CA LEU A 114 18.63 -1.73 10.46
C LEU A 114 18.58 -2.15 11.94
N THR A 115 18.34 -3.43 12.23
CA THR A 115 18.34 -3.97 13.60
C THR A 115 19.71 -3.89 14.25
N ASP A 116 20.78 -4.12 13.48
CA ASP A 116 22.14 -3.99 13.99
C ASP A 116 22.51 -2.54 14.27
N GLN A 117 22.01 -1.58 13.50
CA GLN A 117 22.17 -0.15 13.82
C GLN A 117 21.43 0.23 15.13
N ILE A 118 20.21 -0.30 15.35
CA ILE A 118 19.49 -0.13 16.62
C ILE A 118 20.33 -0.60 17.81
N LYS A 119 20.98 -1.76 17.68
CA LYS A 119 21.88 -2.29 18.74
C LYS A 119 23.13 -1.42 18.93
N LYS A 120 23.80 -1.03 17.83
CA LYS A 120 25.02 -0.18 17.87
C LYS A 120 24.77 1.16 18.53
N GLN A 121 23.59 1.73 18.39
CA GLN A 121 23.22 2.99 19.05
C GLN A 121 22.67 2.80 20.47
N ASN A 122 22.72 1.60 21.03
CA ASN A 122 22.18 1.28 22.35
C ASN A 122 20.73 1.69 22.58
N ILE A 123 19.88 1.53 21.52
CA ILE A 123 18.44 1.74 21.58
C ILE A 123 17.82 0.51 22.27
N ARG A 124 17.02 0.73 23.31
CA ARG A 124 16.32 -0.35 24.01
C ARG A 124 15.20 -0.91 23.16
N VAL A 125 15.08 -2.24 23.10
CA VAL A 125 14.00 -2.92 22.35
C VAL A 125 13.30 -3.90 23.27
N LYS A 126 11.96 -3.78 23.35
CA LYS A 126 11.08 -4.69 24.09
C LYS A 126 10.19 -5.42 23.08
N LEU A 127 10.55 -6.66 22.83
CA LEU A 127 9.84 -7.55 21.91
C LEU A 127 8.73 -8.33 22.62
N ASN A 128 7.76 -8.84 21.83
CA ASN A 128 6.58 -9.56 22.31
C ASN A 128 5.80 -8.73 23.36
N GLU A 129 5.77 -7.42 23.17
CA GLU A 129 5.06 -6.50 24.05
C GLU A 129 4.16 -5.59 23.23
N LYS A 130 2.86 -5.62 23.55
CA LYS A 130 1.82 -4.98 22.77
C LYS A 130 1.14 -3.89 23.57
N MET A 131 1.00 -2.69 22.98
CA MET A 131 0.17 -1.63 23.53
C MET A 131 -1.29 -2.12 23.70
N ALA A 132 -1.82 -1.97 24.90
CA ALA A 132 -3.19 -2.31 25.26
C ALA A 132 -4.06 -1.06 25.45
N ASP A 133 -3.49 0.03 25.97
CA ASP A 133 -4.19 1.31 26.10
C ASP A 133 -3.23 2.50 26.13
N ILE A 134 -3.78 3.70 25.96
CA ILE A 134 -3.12 5.01 26.07
C ILE A 134 -4.04 5.95 26.83
N ILE A 135 -3.56 6.57 27.90
CA ILE A 135 -4.32 7.55 28.68
C ILE A 135 -3.78 8.95 28.36
N ILE A 136 -4.69 9.82 27.98
CA ILE A 136 -4.41 11.22 27.64
C ILE A 136 -5.19 12.10 28.61
N GLU A 137 -4.51 12.94 29.35
CA GLU A 137 -5.06 13.91 30.29
C GLU A 137 -4.43 15.28 30.03
N ASP A 138 -5.20 16.33 30.06
CA ASP A 138 -4.75 17.72 29.88
C ASP A 138 -3.85 17.95 28.66
N GLY A 139 -4.13 17.26 27.55
CA GLY A 139 -3.33 17.39 26.32
C GLY A 139 -1.98 16.67 26.37
N MET A 140 -1.76 15.77 27.32
CA MET A 140 -0.53 14.98 27.46
C MET A 140 -0.86 13.48 27.55
N VAL A 141 -0.05 12.63 26.95
CA VAL A 141 -0.05 11.20 27.26
C VAL A 141 0.56 11.04 28.65
N VAL A 142 -0.22 10.53 29.60
CA VAL A 142 0.23 10.30 30.98
C VAL A 142 0.57 8.84 31.25
N GLN A 143 -0.03 7.90 30.50
CA GLN A 143 0.22 6.47 30.64
C GLN A 143 0.10 5.74 29.30
N ILE A 144 0.98 4.77 29.09
CA ILE A 144 0.88 3.72 28.06
C ILE A 144 0.80 2.39 28.79
N SER A 145 -0.32 1.67 28.60
CA SER A 145 -0.48 0.31 29.10
C SER A 145 -0.14 -0.69 28.00
N THR A 146 0.60 -1.74 28.35
CA THR A 146 0.88 -2.88 27.49
C THR A 146 0.28 -4.16 28.08
N ASP A 147 0.38 -5.24 27.35
CA ASP A 147 -0.02 -6.58 27.83
C ASP A 147 0.93 -7.13 28.90
N LYS A 148 1.99 -6.39 29.26
CA LYS A 148 2.98 -6.77 30.28
C LYS A 148 3.10 -5.79 31.44
N VAL A 149 3.22 -4.50 31.15
CA VAL A 149 3.50 -3.46 32.13
C VAL A 149 2.86 -2.13 31.72
N ASP A 150 2.77 -1.22 32.68
CA ASP A 150 2.40 0.17 32.45
C ASP A 150 3.62 1.07 32.46
N TYR A 151 3.65 2.04 31.56
CA TYR A 151 4.64 3.10 31.44
C TYR A 151 4.01 4.44 31.81
N PHE A 152 4.68 5.24 32.60
CA PHE A 152 4.17 6.51 33.12
C PHE A 152 5.02 7.69 32.64
N LEU A 153 4.35 8.83 32.39
CA LEU A 153 4.97 10.11 32.05
C LEU A 153 6.03 10.47 33.10
N GLU A 154 7.10 11.13 32.68
CA GLU A 154 8.28 11.55 33.44
C GLU A 154 9.11 10.40 34.02
N LYS A 155 8.50 9.33 34.51
CA LYS A 155 9.20 8.16 35.02
C LYS A 155 9.83 7.34 33.89
N ASP A 156 9.00 6.87 32.94
CA ASP A 156 9.38 5.91 31.93
C ASP A 156 9.52 6.55 30.53
N PHE A 157 8.78 7.63 30.29
CA PHE A 157 8.86 8.40 29.05
C PHE A 157 8.54 9.88 29.23
N THR A 158 8.99 10.72 28.30
CA THR A 158 8.57 12.13 28.14
C THR A 158 7.79 12.31 26.85
N HIS A 159 8.08 11.53 25.82
CA HIS A 159 7.46 11.58 24.50
C HIS A 159 7.09 10.18 24.00
N VAL A 160 5.97 10.09 23.28
CA VAL A 160 5.47 8.85 22.68
C VAL A 160 5.36 9.02 21.17
N VAL A 161 5.77 8.00 20.41
CA VAL A 161 5.61 7.94 18.96
C VAL A 161 4.80 6.71 18.58
N LEU A 162 3.64 6.94 17.96
CA LEU A 162 2.80 5.89 17.37
C LEU A 162 3.36 5.52 15.99
N ALA A 163 3.94 4.35 15.89
CA ALA A 163 4.45 3.73 14.66
C ALA A 163 3.83 2.34 14.47
N SER A 164 2.57 2.18 14.89
CA SER A 164 1.88 0.88 15.01
C SER A 164 1.53 0.24 13.66
N GLY A 165 1.70 0.98 12.55
CA GLY A 165 1.32 0.54 11.22
C GLY A 165 -0.19 0.47 11.01
N GLY A 166 -0.61 -0.11 9.88
CA GLY A 166 -1.99 -0.33 9.53
C GLY A 166 -2.54 -1.69 10.02
N LEU A 167 -3.65 -2.12 9.40
CA LEU A 167 -4.34 -3.37 9.72
C LEU A 167 -3.86 -4.57 8.89
N SER A 168 -3.10 -4.32 7.84
CA SER A 168 -2.58 -5.36 6.94
C SER A 168 -1.65 -6.31 7.70
N TYR A 169 -1.85 -7.62 7.51
CA TYR A 169 -1.09 -8.67 8.22
C TYR A 169 -1.15 -8.59 9.75
N ASN A 170 -2.07 -7.79 10.30
CA ASN A 170 -2.14 -7.50 11.72
C ASN A 170 -3.36 -8.23 12.35
N LYS A 171 -3.14 -8.96 13.46
CA LYS A 171 -4.20 -9.58 14.25
C LYS A 171 -4.85 -8.60 15.25
N ASN A 172 -4.23 -7.45 15.48
CA ASN A 172 -4.60 -6.52 16.55
C ASN A 172 -4.76 -5.12 15.99
N ASN A 173 -5.84 -4.46 16.36
CA ASN A 173 -6.20 -3.14 15.88
C ASN A 173 -5.81 -2.05 16.89
N SER A 174 -4.71 -1.35 16.63
CA SER A 174 -4.32 -0.18 17.43
C SER A 174 -5.30 0.99 17.28
N PHE A 175 -6.08 1.04 16.19
CA PHE A 175 -7.07 2.08 15.98
C PHE A 175 -8.26 1.98 16.95
N ASP A 176 -8.61 0.76 17.44
CA ASP A 176 -9.64 0.59 18.46
C ASP A 176 -9.26 1.28 19.77
N ILE A 177 -7.98 1.29 20.09
CA ILE A 177 -7.45 1.99 21.27
C ILE A 177 -7.52 3.50 21.08
N LEU A 178 -7.34 3.99 19.85
CA LEU A 178 -7.21 5.41 19.51
C LEU A 178 -8.54 6.09 19.15
N LYS A 179 -9.58 5.34 18.74
CA LYS A 179 -10.81 5.87 18.10
C LYS A 179 -11.56 6.96 18.89
N ASN A 180 -11.48 6.94 20.22
CA ASN A 180 -12.13 7.93 21.08
C ASN A 180 -11.15 9.00 21.61
N LYS A 181 -9.89 8.97 21.18
CA LYS A 181 -8.79 9.82 21.68
C LYS A 181 -8.25 10.75 20.62
N VAL A 182 -8.27 10.30 19.36
CA VAL A 182 -7.88 11.06 18.19
C VAL A 182 -8.86 10.79 17.05
N LYS A 183 -8.98 11.74 16.13
CA LYS A 183 -9.84 11.55 14.96
C LYS A 183 -9.22 10.54 14.02
N ILE A 184 -9.98 9.51 13.67
CA ILE A 184 -9.57 8.44 12.73
C ILE A 184 -10.50 8.49 11.52
N THR A 185 -9.92 8.49 10.32
CA THR A 185 -10.67 8.36 9.07
C THR A 185 -11.07 6.89 8.83
N PRO A 186 -12.11 6.64 8.04
CA PRO A 186 -12.53 5.27 7.71
C PRO A 186 -11.38 4.45 7.13
N LEU A 187 -11.30 3.16 7.52
CA LEU A 187 -10.23 2.26 7.12
C LEU A 187 -10.69 1.35 5.98
N TYR A 188 -9.87 1.26 4.93
CA TYR A 188 -10.16 0.46 3.74
C TYR A 188 -8.96 -0.42 3.34
N PRO A 189 -9.20 -1.57 2.68
CA PRO A 189 -8.12 -2.30 2.04
C PRO A 189 -7.60 -1.51 0.84
N SER A 190 -6.30 -1.30 0.74
CA SER A 190 -5.61 -0.69 -0.39
C SER A 190 -4.54 -1.65 -0.92
N LEU A 191 -4.28 -1.60 -2.23
CA LEU A 191 -3.38 -2.52 -2.90
C LEU A 191 -3.78 -3.99 -2.64
N VAL A 192 -4.98 -4.35 -3.07
CA VAL A 192 -5.58 -5.67 -2.79
C VAL A 192 -6.19 -6.27 -4.06
N ALA A 193 -6.33 -7.60 -4.11
CA ALA A 193 -7.03 -8.28 -5.19
C ALA A 193 -8.54 -7.95 -5.20
N VAL A 194 -9.16 -8.07 -6.36
CA VAL A 194 -10.60 -7.87 -6.58
C VAL A 194 -11.26 -9.22 -6.86
N ASN A 195 -12.34 -9.51 -6.14
CA ASN A 195 -13.25 -10.59 -6.49
C ASN A 195 -14.29 -10.09 -7.51
N THR A 196 -14.65 -10.92 -8.48
CA THR A 196 -15.56 -10.56 -9.58
C THR A 196 -16.89 -11.27 -9.46
N LEU A 197 -17.93 -10.72 -10.09
CA LEU A 197 -19.22 -11.41 -10.22
C LEU A 197 -19.12 -12.59 -11.17
N ASP A 198 -18.45 -12.40 -12.29
CA ASP A 198 -18.22 -13.45 -13.28
C ASP A 198 -17.16 -14.43 -12.79
N ASP A 199 -17.32 -15.69 -13.16
CA ASP A 199 -16.36 -16.77 -12.84
C ASP A 199 -15.24 -16.81 -13.88
N PHE A 200 -14.03 -16.48 -13.44
CA PHE A 200 -12.80 -16.57 -14.21
C PHE A 200 -11.87 -17.71 -13.72
N SER A 201 -12.39 -18.67 -12.97
CA SER A 201 -11.60 -19.80 -12.46
C SER A 201 -10.87 -20.54 -13.57
N ASN A 202 -11.48 -20.67 -14.72
CA ASN A 202 -10.88 -21.24 -15.92
C ASN A 202 -9.66 -20.47 -16.44
N LEU A 203 -9.52 -19.17 -16.12
CA LEU A 203 -8.38 -18.34 -16.49
C LEU A 203 -7.36 -18.24 -15.35
N SER A 204 -7.62 -18.84 -14.19
CA SER A 204 -6.74 -18.76 -13.03
C SER A 204 -5.28 -19.14 -13.37
N GLY A 205 -4.34 -18.33 -12.87
CA GLY A 205 -2.90 -18.46 -13.14
C GLY A 205 -2.42 -17.75 -14.41
N ILE A 206 -3.32 -17.27 -15.28
CA ILE A 206 -2.93 -16.46 -16.44
C ILE A 206 -2.50 -15.07 -15.96
N SER A 207 -1.29 -14.67 -16.36
CA SER A 207 -0.74 -13.34 -16.09
C SER A 207 -0.44 -12.60 -17.38
N LEU A 208 -0.74 -11.30 -17.38
CA LEU A 208 -0.34 -10.33 -18.40
C LEU A 208 0.57 -9.30 -17.75
N GLN A 209 1.63 -8.89 -18.43
CA GLN A 209 2.63 -7.98 -17.85
C GLN A 209 2.24 -6.52 -17.98
N ASP A 210 1.48 -6.19 -19.02
CA ASP A 210 1.10 -4.82 -19.34
C ASP A 210 -0.37 -4.77 -19.77
N VAL A 211 -1.20 -4.21 -18.91
CA VAL A 211 -2.60 -3.89 -19.19
C VAL A 211 -2.91 -2.48 -18.71
N SER A 212 -3.93 -1.87 -19.28
CA SER A 212 -4.53 -0.63 -18.77
C SER A 212 -5.90 -0.94 -18.20
N ILE A 213 -6.21 -0.38 -17.04
CA ILE A 213 -7.51 -0.52 -16.39
C ILE A 213 -8.11 0.85 -16.16
N ILE A 214 -9.37 1.03 -16.53
CA ILE A 214 -10.13 2.26 -16.27
C ILE A 214 -11.36 1.90 -15.44
N ALA A 215 -11.56 2.65 -14.35
CA ALA A 215 -12.78 2.62 -13.55
C ALA A 215 -13.45 3.99 -13.54
N ASN A 216 -14.70 4.05 -13.99
CA ASN A 216 -15.50 5.26 -13.93
C ASN A 216 -16.48 5.15 -12.78
N ILE A 217 -16.35 6.04 -11.78
CA ILE A 217 -17.21 6.06 -10.59
C ILE A 217 -17.72 7.47 -10.40
N ASP A 218 -19.04 7.64 -10.41
CA ASP A 218 -19.69 8.94 -10.45
C ASP A 218 -19.19 9.76 -11.67
N LYS A 219 -18.58 10.92 -11.41
CA LYS A 219 -18.03 11.83 -12.45
C LYS A 219 -16.51 11.74 -12.58
N LYS A 220 -15.88 10.78 -11.90
CA LYS A 220 -14.42 10.63 -11.89
C LYS A 220 -14.00 9.39 -12.66
N SER A 221 -12.93 9.52 -13.42
CA SER A 221 -12.25 8.41 -14.09
C SER A 221 -10.91 8.16 -13.42
N TYR A 222 -10.67 6.89 -13.05
CA TYR A 222 -9.41 6.43 -12.48
C TYR A 222 -8.76 5.50 -13.47
N GLN A 223 -7.44 5.61 -13.63
CA GLN A 223 -6.67 4.77 -14.54
C GLN A 223 -5.46 4.19 -13.82
N SER A 224 -5.15 2.94 -14.13
CA SER A 224 -3.94 2.25 -13.67
C SER A 224 -3.33 1.44 -14.81
N HIS A 225 -2.01 1.19 -14.71
CA HIS A 225 -1.25 0.40 -15.68
C HIS A 225 -0.37 -0.60 -14.95
N GLY A 226 -0.12 -1.75 -15.54
CA GLY A 226 0.78 -2.75 -14.99
C GLY A 226 0.34 -4.18 -15.28
N SER A 227 0.73 -5.11 -14.42
CA SER A 227 0.37 -6.51 -14.57
C SER A 227 -1.06 -6.80 -14.13
N LEU A 228 -1.64 -7.83 -14.75
CA LEU A 228 -2.92 -8.42 -14.36
C LEU A 228 -2.72 -9.93 -14.19
N LEU A 229 -3.27 -10.47 -13.11
CA LEU A 229 -3.27 -11.91 -12.80
C LEU A 229 -4.72 -12.36 -12.58
N PHE A 230 -5.19 -13.32 -13.35
CA PHE A 230 -6.45 -14.01 -13.08
C PHE A 230 -6.27 -14.99 -11.92
N THR A 231 -7.19 -14.93 -10.96
CA THR A 231 -7.24 -15.81 -9.78
C THR A 231 -8.52 -16.64 -9.78
N ASN A 232 -8.64 -17.59 -8.85
CA ASN A 232 -9.86 -18.40 -8.74
C ASN A 232 -11.14 -17.60 -8.42
N LYS A 233 -11.00 -16.38 -7.88
CA LYS A 233 -12.15 -15.55 -7.44
C LYS A 233 -12.27 -14.22 -8.20
N GLY A 234 -11.34 -13.92 -9.10
CA GLY A 234 -11.34 -12.65 -9.81
C GLY A 234 -9.96 -12.29 -10.33
N VAL A 235 -9.49 -11.09 -10.05
CA VAL A 235 -8.23 -10.54 -10.61
C VAL A 235 -7.34 -9.89 -9.55
N SER A 236 -6.04 -9.92 -9.82
CA SER A 236 -4.97 -9.30 -9.04
C SER A 236 -3.89 -8.76 -9.98
N GLY A 237 -2.73 -8.42 -9.48
CA GLY A 237 -1.61 -7.83 -10.22
C GLY A 237 -1.52 -6.32 -9.98
N SER A 238 -0.39 -5.72 -10.34
CA SER A 238 -0.10 -4.33 -9.97
C SER A 238 -1.16 -3.34 -10.50
N ALA A 239 -1.64 -3.49 -11.73
CA ALA A 239 -2.69 -2.62 -12.27
C ALA A 239 -4.00 -2.71 -11.47
N VAL A 240 -4.40 -3.91 -11.03
CA VAL A 240 -5.60 -4.11 -10.21
C VAL A 240 -5.39 -3.56 -8.80
N MET A 241 -4.23 -3.82 -8.21
CA MET A 241 -3.91 -3.34 -6.86
C MET A 241 -3.89 -1.81 -6.80
N ASP A 242 -3.21 -1.15 -7.75
CA ASP A 242 -3.19 0.30 -7.84
C ASP A 242 -4.60 0.88 -8.05
N MET A 243 -5.43 0.23 -8.86
CA MET A 243 -6.83 0.63 -9.03
C MET A 243 -7.58 0.59 -7.69
N THR A 244 -7.35 -0.42 -6.83
CA THR A 244 -8.04 -0.52 -5.54
C THR A 244 -7.67 0.58 -4.55
N ALA A 245 -6.49 1.18 -4.66
CA ALA A 245 -6.11 2.36 -3.86
C ALA A 245 -7.05 3.55 -4.11
N TYR A 246 -7.60 3.66 -5.32
CA TYR A 246 -8.57 4.70 -5.68
C TYR A 246 -10.00 4.30 -5.36
N ILE A 247 -10.41 3.06 -5.69
CA ILE A 247 -11.81 2.68 -5.73
C ILE A 247 -12.34 2.08 -4.43
N SER A 248 -11.50 1.57 -3.53
CA SER A 248 -11.96 0.94 -2.29
C SER A 248 -12.82 1.86 -1.40
N PRO A 249 -12.60 3.19 -1.31
CA PRO A 249 -13.45 4.07 -0.53
C PRO A 249 -14.87 4.25 -1.06
N PHE A 250 -15.12 3.96 -2.35
CA PHE A 250 -16.46 4.11 -2.92
C PHE A 250 -17.44 3.05 -2.47
N GLN A 251 -16.96 2.02 -1.82
CA GLN A 251 -17.78 0.97 -1.24
C GLN A 251 -18.65 1.48 -0.09
N ASP A 252 -18.15 2.42 0.72
CA ASP A 252 -18.87 2.99 1.87
C ASP A 252 -20.07 3.86 1.46
N LYS A 253 -20.06 4.42 0.26
CA LYS A 253 -21.19 5.20 -0.26
C LYS A 253 -22.48 4.37 -0.34
N TYR A 254 -22.35 3.05 -0.33
CA TYR A 254 -23.44 2.08 -0.39
C TYR A 254 -23.66 1.29 0.91
N ASN A 255 -22.73 1.42 1.88
CA ASN A 255 -22.83 0.83 3.24
C ASN A 255 -22.70 1.95 4.27
N LYS A 256 -23.81 2.26 4.98
CA LYS A 256 -23.86 3.36 5.96
C LYS A 256 -23.03 3.12 7.21
N ASP A 257 -22.64 1.88 7.48
CA ASP A 257 -21.83 1.50 8.64
C ASP A 257 -20.50 0.92 8.15
N ASN A 258 -19.38 1.57 8.48
CA ASN A 258 -18.06 1.05 8.18
C ASN A 258 -17.73 -0.10 9.15
N PRO A 259 -17.81 -1.36 8.73
CA PRO A 259 -17.64 -2.49 9.63
C PRO A 259 -16.19 -2.68 10.11
N TYR A 260 -15.21 -2.01 9.46
CA TYR A 260 -13.82 -2.07 9.91
C TYR A 260 -13.57 -1.33 11.22
N LEU A 261 -14.51 -0.47 11.64
CA LEU A 261 -14.50 0.16 12.95
C LEU A 261 -15.32 -0.62 14.01
N GLN A 262 -16.22 -1.50 13.59
CA GLN A 262 -17.13 -2.21 14.49
C GLN A 262 -16.73 -3.65 14.80
N ASN A 263 -16.27 -4.44 13.81
CA ASN A 263 -15.85 -5.83 14.02
C ASN A 263 -14.79 -6.25 12.99
N LEU A 264 -13.53 -6.27 13.41
CA LEU A 264 -12.39 -6.68 12.56
C LEU A 264 -12.29 -8.19 12.36
N GLU A 265 -13.10 -8.98 13.03
CA GLU A 265 -13.04 -10.45 12.94
C GLU A 265 -13.94 -11.02 11.83
N GLU A 266 -14.94 -10.29 11.37
CA GLU A 266 -15.81 -10.74 10.29
C GLU A 266 -15.28 -10.31 8.92
N VAL A 267 -15.04 -11.28 8.08
CA VAL A 267 -14.78 -11.08 6.63
C VAL A 267 -16.10 -10.68 5.99
N VAL A 268 -16.42 -9.41 6.01
CA VAL A 268 -17.60 -8.91 5.31
C VAL A 268 -17.30 -8.82 3.83
N SER A 269 -17.95 -9.65 3.04
CA SER A 269 -17.93 -9.54 1.58
C SER A 269 -18.82 -8.38 1.17
N TYR A 270 -18.21 -7.27 0.78
CA TYR A 270 -18.95 -6.10 0.30
C TYR A 270 -19.45 -6.35 -1.12
N LYS A 271 -20.73 -6.15 -1.33
CA LYS A 271 -21.32 -6.13 -2.68
C LYS A 271 -21.13 -4.74 -3.28
N SER A 272 -20.14 -4.57 -4.13
CA SER A 272 -19.97 -3.35 -4.91
C SER A 272 -20.61 -3.53 -6.28
N GLU A 273 -21.94 -3.63 -6.31
CA GLU A 273 -22.73 -3.91 -7.53
C GLU A 273 -22.58 -2.86 -8.64
N LYS A 274 -21.91 -1.74 -8.38
CA LYS A 274 -21.81 -0.60 -9.30
C LYS A 274 -20.40 -0.23 -9.74
N VAL A 275 -19.38 -0.96 -9.33
CA VAL A 275 -18.01 -0.70 -9.78
C VAL A 275 -17.67 -1.65 -10.93
N PHE A 276 -17.28 -1.08 -12.05
CA PHE A 276 -16.81 -1.81 -13.22
C PHE A 276 -15.37 -1.41 -13.52
N LEU A 277 -14.54 -2.41 -13.83
CA LEU A 277 -13.22 -2.24 -14.39
C LEU A 277 -13.32 -2.48 -15.90
N ASN A 278 -12.87 -1.54 -16.70
CA ASN A 278 -12.71 -1.71 -18.14
C ASN A 278 -11.23 -1.97 -18.40
N ILE A 279 -10.93 -3.16 -18.90
CA ILE A 279 -9.56 -3.66 -19.05
C ILE A 279 -9.17 -3.62 -20.53
N ASP A 280 -8.12 -2.93 -20.84
CA ASP A 280 -7.40 -3.02 -22.10
C ASP A 280 -6.26 -4.02 -21.97
N PHE A 281 -6.38 -5.16 -22.65
CA PHE A 281 -5.37 -6.22 -22.60
C PHE A 281 -4.15 -5.96 -23.48
N LEU A 282 -4.23 -4.99 -24.39
CA LEU A 282 -3.18 -4.65 -25.35
C LEU A 282 -3.06 -3.12 -25.49
N PRO A 283 -2.66 -2.40 -24.41
CA PRO A 283 -2.66 -0.94 -24.40
C PRO A 283 -1.72 -0.30 -25.43
N ASN A 284 -0.71 -1.03 -25.88
CA ASN A 284 0.28 -0.56 -26.85
C ASN A 284 -0.15 -0.73 -28.32
N LEU A 285 -1.34 -1.28 -28.56
CA LEU A 285 -1.93 -1.40 -29.92
C LEU A 285 -3.18 -0.54 -30.01
N SER A 286 -3.30 0.22 -31.08
CA SER A 286 -4.54 0.94 -31.38
C SER A 286 -5.66 0.00 -31.87
N ASP A 287 -6.87 0.48 -31.92
CA ASP A 287 -8.01 -0.27 -32.48
C ASP A 287 -7.77 -0.58 -33.96
N GLU A 288 -7.15 0.34 -34.72
CA GLU A 288 -6.79 0.20 -36.11
C GLU A 288 -5.72 -0.88 -36.32
N ASP A 289 -4.69 -0.91 -35.45
CA ASP A 289 -3.66 -1.95 -35.48
C ASP A 289 -4.28 -3.33 -35.26
N LEU A 290 -5.14 -3.47 -34.25
CA LEU A 290 -5.83 -4.71 -33.96
C LEU A 290 -6.77 -5.14 -35.09
N GLN A 291 -7.49 -4.21 -35.71
CA GLN A 291 -8.32 -4.50 -36.89
C GLN A 291 -7.45 -5.04 -38.04
N SER A 292 -6.32 -4.40 -38.31
CA SER A 292 -5.38 -4.83 -39.35
C SER A 292 -4.79 -6.22 -39.06
N ILE A 293 -4.41 -6.49 -37.81
CA ILE A 293 -3.84 -7.77 -37.38
C ILE A 293 -4.88 -8.89 -37.45
N LEU A 294 -6.07 -8.69 -36.89
CA LEU A 294 -7.05 -9.74 -36.72
C LEU A 294 -7.82 -10.05 -38.01
N PHE A 295 -8.16 -9.02 -38.81
CA PHE A 295 -9.07 -9.18 -39.94
C PHE A 295 -8.36 -9.12 -41.32
N ASN A 296 -7.02 -9.23 -41.36
CA ASN A 296 -6.30 -9.37 -42.62
C ASN A 296 -6.65 -10.71 -43.33
N ASN A 297 -6.37 -10.79 -44.64
CA ASN A 297 -6.67 -11.93 -45.48
C ASN A 297 -5.82 -13.19 -45.25
N SER A 298 -5.17 -13.31 -44.06
CA SER A 298 -4.41 -14.51 -43.71
C SER A 298 -5.34 -15.69 -43.40
N LYS A 299 -4.97 -16.90 -43.84
CA LYS A 299 -5.70 -18.17 -43.55
C LYS A 299 -5.67 -18.58 -42.05
N LYS A 300 -4.99 -17.84 -41.18
CA LYS A 300 -4.93 -18.16 -39.74
C LYS A 300 -6.25 -17.80 -39.06
N LYS A 301 -6.74 -18.66 -38.16
CA LYS A 301 -7.92 -18.40 -37.32
C LYS A 301 -7.68 -17.18 -36.41
N LEU A 302 -8.73 -16.44 -36.06
CA LEU A 302 -8.69 -15.27 -35.14
C LEU A 302 -7.94 -15.57 -33.84
N LYS A 303 -8.27 -16.69 -33.21
CA LYS A 303 -7.62 -17.18 -31.97
C LYS A 303 -6.09 -17.30 -32.13
N THR A 304 -5.62 -17.85 -33.27
CA THR A 304 -4.19 -17.98 -33.54
C THR A 304 -3.51 -16.65 -33.78
N LYS A 305 -4.21 -15.68 -34.37
CA LYS A 305 -3.70 -14.33 -34.56
C LYS A 305 -3.57 -13.59 -33.22
N LEU A 306 -4.60 -13.65 -32.38
CA LEU A 306 -4.64 -13.00 -31.09
C LEU A 306 -3.65 -13.64 -30.08
N SER A 307 -3.44 -14.98 -30.16
CA SER A 307 -2.50 -15.68 -29.28
C SER A 307 -1.03 -15.35 -29.49
N ALA A 308 -0.70 -14.61 -30.54
CA ALA A 308 0.64 -14.02 -30.71
C ALA A 308 0.91 -12.85 -29.73
N TYR A 309 -0.12 -12.27 -29.12
CA TYR A 309 -0.03 -11.09 -28.27
C TYR A 309 -0.45 -11.38 -26.81
N ILE A 310 -1.42 -12.27 -26.60
CA ILE A 310 -1.91 -12.65 -25.27
C ILE A 310 -1.99 -14.18 -25.17
N PRO A 311 -2.00 -14.75 -23.95
CA PRO A 311 -2.06 -16.20 -23.75
C PRO A 311 -3.24 -16.87 -24.51
N LEU A 312 -2.97 -18.03 -25.12
CA LEU A 312 -3.93 -18.75 -25.95
C LEU A 312 -5.27 -18.99 -25.25
N LYS A 313 -5.24 -19.30 -23.96
CA LYS A 313 -6.44 -19.57 -23.17
C LYS A 313 -7.31 -18.32 -22.99
N LEU A 314 -6.69 -17.14 -22.80
CA LEU A 314 -7.39 -15.87 -22.77
C LEU A 314 -7.93 -15.51 -24.17
N SER A 315 -7.14 -15.72 -25.22
CA SER A 315 -7.60 -15.54 -26.61
C SER A 315 -8.84 -16.37 -26.92
N SER A 316 -8.86 -17.65 -26.45
CA SER A 316 -10.03 -18.53 -26.62
C SER A 316 -11.24 -18.02 -25.87
N PHE A 317 -11.06 -17.53 -24.65
CA PHE A 317 -12.13 -16.98 -23.82
C PHE A 317 -12.75 -15.72 -24.47
N LEU A 318 -11.92 -14.76 -24.88
CA LEU A 318 -12.39 -13.51 -25.49
C LEU A 318 -13.09 -13.72 -26.84
N LEU A 319 -12.69 -14.76 -27.55
CA LEU A 319 -13.22 -15.10 -28.88
C LEU A 319 -14.23 -16.26 -28.87
N GLN A 320 -14.67 -16.73 -27.71
CA GLN A 320 -15.52 -17.91 -27.56
C GLN A 320 -16.76 -17.89 -28.49
N LYS A 321 -17.41 -16.75 -28.63
CA LYS A 321 -18.58 -16.55 -29.49
C LYS A 321 -18.24 -16.69 -31.00
N TYR A 322 -16.99 -16.46 -31.37
CA TYR A 322 -16.49 -16.40 -32.75
C TYR A 322 -15.54 -17.52 -33.13
N GLU A 323 -15.38 -18.55 -32.29
CA GLU A 323 -14.35 -19.60 -32.46
C GLU A 323 -14.46 -20.34 -33.79
N ASN A 324 -15.72 -20.56 -34.28
CA ASN A 324 -16.04 -21.30 -35.49
C ASN A 324 -16.51 -20.40 -36.64
N VAL A 325 -16.42 -19.08 -36.51
CA VAL A 325 -16.83 -18.14 -37.54
C VAL A 325 -15.65 -17.84 -38.45
N ASP A 326 -15.88 -17.95 -39.78
CA ASP A 326 -14.91 -17.49 -40.77
C ASP A 326 -14.79 -15.96 -40.71
N ILE A 327 -13.57 -15.47 -40.74
CA ILE A 327 -13.24 -14.03 -40.64
C ILE A 327 -13.97 -13.22 -41.75
N HIS A 328 -14.12 -13.83 -42.93
CA HIS A 328 -14.79 -13.20 -44.08
C HIS A 328 -16.30 -13.03 -43.84
N ASN A 329 -16.91 -13.87 -43.02
CA ASN A 329 -18.34 -13.84 -42.71
C ASN A 329 -18.68 -12.91 -41.54
N LEU A 330 -17.67 -12.33 -40.85
CA LEU A 330 -17.89 -11.41 -39.74
C LEU A 330 -18.44 -10.07 -40.23
N LYS A 331 -19.59 -9.68 -39.67
CA LYS A 331 -20.18 -8.35 -39.85
C LYS A 331 -19.34 -7.26 -39.23
N LYS A 332 -19.48 -6.03 -39.67
CA LYS A 332 -18.78 -4.88 -39.12
C LYS A 332 -19.01 -4.74 -37.61
N SER A 333 -20.23 -4.93 -37.12
CA SER A 333 -20.61 -4.90 -35.71
C SER A 333 -19.91 -5.96 -34.89
N GLU A 334 -19.73 -7.18 -35.43
CA GLU A 334 -19.03 -8.29 -34.76
C GLU A 334 -17.52 -8.04 -34.66
N LYS A 335 -16.94 -7.45 -35.71
CA LYS A 335 -15.52 -7.00 -35.67
C LYS A 335 -15.31 -5.92 -34.59
N THR A 336 -16.23 -4.97 -34.48
CA THR A 336 -16.20 -3.95 -33.42
C THR A 336 -16.35 -4.57 -32.03
N GLU A 337 -17.26 -5.53 -31.85
CA GLU A 337 -17.43 -6.25 -30.59
C GLU A 337 -16.17 -7.01 -30.17
N ILE A 338 -15.50 -7.68 -31.13
CA ILE A 338 -14.23 -8.37 -30.87
C ILE A 338 -13.15 -7.39 -30.39
N ILE A 339 -12.98 -6.25 -31.06
CA ILE A 339 -12.02 -5.23 -30.66
C ILE A 339 -12.37 -4.69 -29.27
N SER A 340 -13.64 -4.38 -29.01
CA SER A 340 -14.11 -3.88 -27.71
C SER A 340 -13.85 -4.89 -26.59
N ASN A 341 -14.03 -6.18 -26.83
CA ASN A 341 -13.72 -7.23 -25.84
C ASN A 341 -12.22 -7.34 -25.53
N ILE A 342 -11.35 -6.85 -26.39
CA ILE A 342 -9.90 -6.84 -26.16
C ILE A 342 -9.46 -5.53 -25.51
N LYS A 343 -10.01 -4.39 -25.96
CA LYS A 343 -9.59 -3.03 -25.59
C LYS A 343 -10.37 -2.44 -24.42
N SER A 344 -11.54 -2.97 -24.11
CA SER A 344 -12.42 -2.45 -23.05
C SER A 344 -13.25 -3.56 -22.43
N PHE A 345 -12.58 -4.65 -22.04
CA PHE A 345 -13.22 -5.79 -21.39
C PHE A 345 -13.83 -5.37 -20.06
N LYS A 346 -15.14 -5.48 -19.95
CA LYS A 346 -15.89 -5.03 -18.79
C LYS A 346 -15.96 -6.13 -17.74
N LEU A 347 -15.41 -5.86 -16.56
CA LEU A 347 -15.39 -6.75 -15.40
C LEU A 347 -16.15 -6.09 -14.26
N GLN A 348 -17.12 -6.78 -13.66
CA GLN A 348 -17.87 -6.25 -12.52
C GLN A 348 -17.23 -6.68 -11.20
N VAL A 349 -16.93 -5.70 -10.36
CA VAL A 349 -16.41 -5.93 -9.01
C VAL A 349 -17.52 -6.46 -8.11
N LYS A 350 -17.27 -7.59 -7.46
CA LYS A 350 -18.14 -8.19 -6.44
C LYS A 350 -17.75 -7.74 -5.05
N SER A 351 -16.45 -7.81 -4.75
CA SER A 351 -15.88 -7.39 -3.46
C SER A 351 -14.38 -7.19 -3.61
N TYR A 352 -13.78 -6.53 -2.64
CA TYR A 352 -12.33 -6.45 -2.49
C TYR A 352 -11.82 -7.59 -1.60
N GLY A 353 -10.54 -7.89 -1.67
CA GLY A 353 -9.88 -8.74 -0.69
C GLY A 353 -9.97 -8.14 0.73
N SER A 354 -9.76 -8.95 1.74
CA SER A 354 -9.85 -8.49 3.13
C SER A 354 -8.76 -7.47 3.46
N ILE A 355 -9.02 -6.58 4.41
CA ILE A 355 -8.01 -5.63 4.89
C ILE A 355 -6.78 -6.34 5.48
N LYS A 356 -6.95 -7.55 6.02
CA LYS A 356 -5.84 -8.38 6.51
C LYS A 356 -4.94 -8.89 5.39
N SER A 357 -5.47 -9.07 4.18
CA SER A 357 -4.73 -9.52 2.98
C SER A 357 -4.25 -8.36 2.10
N ALA A 358 -4.67 -7.15 2.39
CA ALA A 358 -4.23 -5.95 1.68
C ALA A 358 -2.73 -5.69 1.93
N ILE A 359 -2.04 -5.11 0.97
CA ILE A 359 -0.64 -4.69 1.16
C ILE A 359 -0.59 -3.48 2.07
N VAL A 360 -1.55 -2.55 1.90
CA VAL A 360 -1.62 -1.28 2.62
C VAL A 360 -3.03 -1.06 3.17
N THR A 361 -3.11 -0.44 4.33
CA THR A 361 -4.34 0.10 4.89
C THR A 361 -4.47 1.56 4.46
N LYS A 362 -5.57 1.91 3.80
CA LYS A 362 -5.96 3.28 3.52
C LYS A 362 -6.77 3.82 4.70
N GLY A 363 -6.60 5.13 5.02
CA GLY A 363 -7.17 5.72 6.23
C GLY A 363 -6.23 5.58 7.43
N GLY A 364 -6.63 6.09 8.57
CA GLY A 364 -5.82 6.11 9.80
C GLY A 364 -6.08 7.38 10.62
N ILE A 365 -5.11 7.80 11.43
CA ILE A 365 -5.17 9.07 12.16
C ILE A 365 -5.29 10.21 11.12
N ASP A 366 -6.36 11.00 11.24
CA ASP A 366 -6.62 12.11 10.32
C ASP A 366 -5.45 13.09 10.34
N VAL A 367 -4.89 13.39 9.17
CA VAL A 367 -3.75 14.33 9.03
C VAL A 367 -4.06 15.73 9.56
N SER A 368 -5.34 16.11 9.68
CA SER A 368 -5.75 17.36 10.32
C SER A 368 -5.39 17.43 11.80
N GLU A 369 -5.25 16.28 12.46
CA GLU A 369 -4.82 16.18 13.87
C GLU A 369 -3.29 16.32 14.03
N ILE A 370 -2.51 16.24 12.94
CA ILE A 370 -1.05 16.15 12.97
C ILE A 370 -0.42 17.43 12.41
N SER A 371 0.67 17.88 13.02
CA SER A 371 1.53 18.95 12.49
C SER A 371 2.41 18.37 11.37
N PRO A 372 2.32 18.88 10.11
CA PRO A 372 3.10 18.35 9.01
C PRO A 372 4.61 18.65 9.11
N SER A 373 5.02 19.57 9.99
CA SER A 373 6.42 19.96 10.18
C SER A 373 7.16 19.17 11.25
N SER A 374 6.45 18.41 12.08
CA SER A 374 7.03 17.67 13.20
C SER A 374 6.47 16.26 13.39
N MET A 375 5.37 15.92 12.73
CA MET A 375 4.57 14.70 12.94
C MET A 375 3.93 14.61 14.34
N ARG A 376 3.97 15.68 15.17
CA ARG A 376 3.35 15.77 16.48
C ARG A 376 1.84 15.99 16.35
N LEU A 377 1.04 15.38 17.23
CA LEU A 377 -0.38 15.68 17.33
C LEU A 377 -0.59 17.11 17.85
N LYS A 378 -1.54 17.83 17.26
CA LYS A 378 -1.79 19.25 17.58
C LYS A 378 -2.39 19.45 18.96
N LYS A 379 -3.19 18.47 19.42
CA LYS A 379 -3.91 18.51 20.71
C LYS A 379 -3.24 17.70 21.81
N VAL A 380 -2.14 16.98 21.51
CA VAL A 380 -1.42 16.17 22.49
C VAL A 380 0.06 16.45 22.32
N GLU A 381 0.61 17.22 23.25
CA GLU A 381 1.92 17.84 23.09
C GLU A 381 3.09 16.86 23.02
N ASN A 382 3.01 15.73 23.69
CA ASN A 382 4.06 14.72 23.74
C ASN A 382 3.78 13.48 22.87
N LEU A 383 2.77 13.53 21.94
CA LEU A 383 2.40 12.43 21.09
C LEU A 383 2.69 12.72 19.62
N TYR A 384 3.34 11.78 18.96
CA TYR A 384 3.67 11.79 17.52
C TYR A 384 3.03 10.60 16.83
N ALA A 385 2.76 10.72 15.53
CA ALA A 385 2.26 9.61 14.72
C ALA A 385 3.00 9.56 13.38
N VAL A 386 3.48 8.36 12.99
CA VAL A 386 4.34 8.17 11.81
C VAL A 386 3.99 6.88 11.04
N GLY A 387 4.23 6.89 9.75
CA GLY A 387 4.04 5.73 8.89
C GLY A 387 2.57 5.42 8.62
N GLU A 388 2.25 4.15 8.40
CA GLU A 388 0.95 3.68 7.93
C GLU A 388 -0.20 3.83 8.97
N CYS A 389 0.08 4.26 10.19
CA CYS A 389 -0.99 4.56 11.17
C CYS A 389 -1.67 5.91 10.91
N ILE A 390 -1.15 6.74 10.03
CA ILE A 390 -1.76 8.01 9.61
C ILE A 390 -2.49 7.85 8.27
N ASP A 391 -3.49 8.67 8.00
CA ASP A 391 -4.25 8.68 6.75
C ASP A 391 -3.39 9.21 5.58
N LEU A 392 -2.46 8.39 5.14
CA LEU A 392 -1.52 8.68 4.07
C LEU A 392 -1.13 7.37 3.38
N ASP A 393 -1.55 7.20 2.13
CA ASP A 393 -1.26 6.02 1.33
C ASP A 393 -0.89 6.37 -0.11
N ALA A 394 -0.23 5.43 -0.77
CA ALA A 394 0.29 5.57 -2.12
C ALA A 394 0.10 4.28 -2.93
N LEU A 395 0.31 4.39 -4.24
CA LEU A 395 0.34 3.25 -5.17
C LEU A 395 1.50 2.30 -4.87
N GLU A 396 1.55 1.18 -5.60
CA GLU A 396 2.68 0.26 -5.59
C GLU A 396 3.91 0.92 -6.25
N GLY A 397 5.11 0.68 -5.73
CA GLY A 397 6.34 1.25 -6.32
C GLY A 397 7.35 1.77 -5.32
N GLY A 398 7.25 1.41 -4.02
CA GLY A 398 8.15 1.87 -2.96
C GLY A 398 7.68 3.14 -2.24
N TYR A 399 6.60 3.75 -2.71
CA TYR A 399 6.07 5.01 -2.18
C TYR A 399 5.60 4.89 -0.72
N ASN A 400 4.91 3.81 -0.35
CA ASN A 400 4.43 3.60 1.01
C ASN A 400 5.57 3.40 2.03
N LEU A 401 6.66 2.76 1.62
CA LEU A 401 7.85 2.66 2.48
C LEU A 401 8.57 4.01 2.59
N GLN A 402 8.65 4.78 1.50
CA GLN A 402 9.18 6.14 1.57
C GLN A 402 8.38 7.02 2.54
N ILE A 403 7.03 6.95 2.50
CA ILE A 403 6.17 7.63 3.48
C ILE A 403 6.55 7.23 4.90
N ALA A 404 6.71 5.94 5.15
CA ALA A 404 7.07 5.44 6.48
C ALA A 404 8.45 5.95 6.94
N PHE A 405 9.44 5.93 6.08
CA PHE A 405 10.79 6.41 6.39
C PHE A 405 10.83 7.93 6.53
N SER A 406 10.22 8.70 5.62
CA SER A 406 10.23 10.16 5.69
C SER A 406 9.52 10.71 6.92
N THR A 407 8.34 10.18 7.25
CA THR A 407 7.58 10.61 8.44
C THR A 407 8.30 10.21 9.72
N GLY A 408 8.90 9.01 9.75
CA GLY A 408 9.71 8.54 10.88
C GLY A 408 10.95 9.40 11.07
N HIS A 409 11.66 9.76 10.00
CA HIS A 409 12.84 10.61 10.05
C HIS A 409 12.49 12.02 10.54
N LEU A 410 11.40 12.62 10.02
CA LEU A 410 10.97 13.96 10.43
C LEU A 410 10.62 14.00 11.94
N ALA A 411 9.87 13.01 12.43
CA ALA A 411 9.55 12.91 13.85
C ALA A 411 10.81 12.72 14.72
N GLY A 412 11.72 11.85 14.28
CA GLY A 412 12.98 11.60 14.97
C GLY A 412 13.86 12.85 15.03
N SER A 413 13.99 13.58 13.93
CA SER A 413 14.75 14.84 13.86
C SER A 413 14.17 15.89 14.80
N HIS A 414 12.85 16.06 14.81
CA HIS A 414 12.20 17.00 15.74
C HIS A 414 12.45 16.62 17.20
N LEU A 415 12.38 15.34 17.54
CA LEU A 415 12.65 14.83 18.88
C LEU A 415 14.12 14.94 19.29
N SER A 416 15.04 14.98 18.33
CA SER A 416 16.48 15.11 18.62
C SER A 416 16.92 16.54 18.86
N LEU A 417 16.20 17.54 18.35
CA LEU A 417 16.57 18.96 18.40
C LEU A 417 16.02 19.70 19.63
N ASP A 418 14.83 19.38 20.08
CA ASP A 418 14.21 19.96 21.27
C ASP A 418 14.74 19.30 22.55
#